data_2f4a9ee046137afb2312d296811485f0
#
_entry.id   2f4a9ee046137afb2312d296811485f0
#
_cell.length_a   1.000
_cell.length_b   1.000
_cell.length_c   1.000
_cell.angle_alpha   90.00
_cell.angle_beta   90.00
_cell.angle_gamma   90.00
#
_symmetry.space_group_name_H-M   'P 1'
#
loop_
_entity.id
_entity.type
_entity.pdbx_description
1 polymer ?
#
loop_
_entity_poly.entity_id
_entity_poly.type
_entity_poly.pdbx_seq_one_letter_code
_entity_poly.pdbx_strand_id
1 'polypeptide(L)'
;MINAFRGRPENEAAASPASQRPSARIVVAAVLALGLVPLSAPANVRARPAAPAKPPAAASVPAAAASTTSTDLGQWCARLAPQVPGVDGAACRASGLAAGSGRSVRGVPLWSNDVLPANGAPRFKVLLLGGIHGDELASVTLAFDWIARSHGVQASAMPHPSKATRPTIADVAWRFVPLLNPDGLLHSPSTRVNAHGVDLNRNFPTADWERDAQPYWIKRTRKDPRRFPGLSPLSEPESRWLLEQIDQFHPDLIVSVHAPYGLLDFDGPPPAPRRLGSLQLDPVGVYPGSLGNYGGLVKNVPVMTLELKNARAVPANELSAMWTDLQRWLNEQMNNPGVQASEQRSLVPGTRTIGAPRRAD
;
A
#
# COMPACT_ATOMS: atom_id res chain seq x y z
N MET A 1 -22.22 19.54 34.53
CA MET A 1 -22.76 18.22 34.89
C MET A 1 -23.42 17.67 33.65
N ILE A 2 -22.86 16.64 33.07
CA ILE A 2 -23.45 15.46 32.43
C ILE A 2 -22.32 14.77 31.67
N ASN A 3 -22.02 13.56 32.11
CA ASN A 3 -20.90 12.72 31.74
C ASN A 3 -21.01 12.18 30.31
N ALA A 4 -19.86 12.21 29.61
CA ALA A 4 -19.61 11.51 28.36
C ALA A 4 -19.42 10.00 28.62
N PHE A 5 -20.19 9.18 27.95
CA PHE A 5 -19.95 7.72 27.85
C PHE A 5 -18.87 7.45 26.79
N ARG A 6 -17.70 7.04 27.26
CA ARG A 6 -16.69 6.32 26.41
C ARG A 6 -16.99 4.83 26.53
N GLY A 7 -17.54 4.24 25.49
CA GLY A 7 -17.61 2.78 25.34
C GLY A 7 -16.28 2.24 24.77
N ARG A 8 -15.47 1.64 25.60
CA ARG A 8 -14.42 0.70 25.19
C ARG A 8 -15.07 -0.65 24.87
N PRO A 9 -14.62 -1.41 23.89
CA PRO A 9 -15.01 -2.81 23.77
C PRO A 9 -14.37 -3.61 24.91
N GLU A 10 -15.21 -4.27 25.68
CA GLU A 10 -14.86 -5.07 26.84
C GLU A 10 -14.08 -6.34 26.46
N ASN A 11 -12.98 -6.56 27.18
CA ASN A 11 -12.31 -7.85 27.32
C ASN A 11 -13.16 -8.71 28.28
N GLU A 12 -13.89 -9.65 27.80
CA GLU A 12 -14.39 -10.74 28.64
C GLU A 12 -13.52 -11.98 28.49
N ALA A 13 -12.76 -12.24 29.54
CA ALA A 13 -12.18 -13.54 29.86
C ALA A 13 -13.28 -14.41 30.47
N ALA A 14 -13.71 -15.46 29.81
CA ALA A 14 -14.56 -16.48 30.37
C ALA A 14 -13.84 -17.82 30.39
N ALA A 15 -13.82 -18.39 31.58
CA ALA A 15 -13.20 -19.64 32.00
C ALA A 15 -13.72 -20.87 31.24
N SER A 16 -12.82 -21.85 31.08
CA SER A 16 -13.12 -23.25 30.73
C SER A 16 -13.97 -23.96 31.79
N PRO A 17 -14.71 -24.98 31.38
CA PRO A 17 -14.66 -26.22 32.12
C PRO A 17 -14.15 -27.42 31.28
N ALA A 18 -13.33 -28.21 31.95
CA ALA A 18 -12.85 -29.51 31.51
C ALA A 18 -13.97 -30.53 31.42
N SER A 19 -13.94 -31.41 30.44
CA SER A 19 -13.95 -32.85 30.60
C SER A 19 -14.31 -33.61 29.31
N GLN A 20 -13.56 -34.64 29.14
CA GLN A 20 -13.81 -36.01 28.71
C GLN A 20 -13.50 -36.37 27.27
N ARG A 21 -12.41 -37.16 27.16
CA ARG A 21 -12.09 -38.01 26.01
C ARG A 21 -12.99 -39.27 26.02
N PRO A 22 -13.23 -39.83 24.84
CA PRO A 22 -12.97 -41.28 24.72
C PRO A 22 -12.01 -41.65 23.59
N SER A 23 -11.20 -42.61 23.89
CA SER A 23 -10.26 -43.32 23.04
C SER A 23 -11.00 -44.19 22.02
N ALA A 24 -10.56 -44.24 20.78
CA ALA A 24 -10.90 -45.32 19.86
C ALA A 24 -9.71 -45.68 18.96
N ARG A 25 -9.53 -46.94 18.85
CA ARG A 25 -8.42 -47.78 18.47
C ARG A 25 -8.05 -47.70 16.98
N ILE A 26 -6.77 -47.90 16.79
CA ILE A 26 -6.02 -48.19 15.57
C ILE A 26 -6.57 -49.46 14.89
N VAL A 27 -6.75 -49.38 13.55
CA VAL A 27 -6.70 -50.59 12.69
C VAL A 27 -5.73 -50.29 11.55
N VAL A 28 -4.64 -51.03 11.55
CA VAL A 28 -3.62 -51.12 10.51
C VAL A 28 -4.09 -52.16 9.49
N ALA A 29 -4.10 -51.79 8.21
CA ALA A 29 -4.11 -52.78 7.14
C ALA A 29 -3.06 -52.40 6.10
N ALA A 30 -2.00 -53.18 6.04
CA ALA A 30 -0.97 -53.15 5.02
C ALA A 30 -1.41 -54.01 3.82
N VAL A 31 -1.23 -53.49 2.61
CA VAL A 31 -1.17 -54.28 1.40
C VAL A 31 0.03 -53.84 0.57
N LEU A 32 1.03 -54.71 0.52
CA LEU A 32 2.15 -54.67 -0.43
C LEU A 32 1.67 -55.20 -1.79
N ALA A 33 2.00 -54.48 -2.86
CA ALA A 33 2.10 -55.06 -4.19
C ALA A 33 3.33 -54.47 -4.90
N LEU A 34 4.35 -55.30 -5.08
CA LEU A 34 5.51 -55.06 -5.94
C LEU A 34 5.10 -55.19 -7.41
N GLY A 35 5.46 -54.17 -8.20
CA GLY A 35 5.45 -54.24 -9.67
C GLY A 35 6.76 -53.68 -10.22
N LEU A 36 7.64 -54.58 -10.64
CA LEU A 36 8.88 -54.29 -11.37
C LEU A 36 8.54 -53.94 -12.83
N VAL A 37 9.03 -52.79 -13.33
CA VAL A 37 9.04 -52.45 -14.76
C VAL A 37 10.49 -52.05 -15.12
N PRO A 38 11.05 -52.54 -16.24
CA PRO A 38 12.47 -52.35 -16.55
C PRO A 38 12.80 -50.99 -17.13
N LEU A 39 13.97 -50.50 -16.75
CA LEU A 39 14.61 -49.30 -17.32
C LEU A 39 15.03 -49.57 -18.78
N SER A 40 14.57 -48.75 -19.69
CA SER A 40 15.19 -48.54 -21.02
C SER A 40 15.77 -47.16 -21.09
N ALA A 41 17.07 -47.05 -21.27
CA ALA A 41 17.80 -45.79 -21.46
C ALA A 41 17.60 -45.25 -22.88
N PRO A 42 17.35 -43.97 -23.08
CA PRO A 42 17.47 -43.36 -24.42
C PRO A 42 18.87 -42.79 -24.67
N ALA A 43 19.32 -42.95 -25.92
CA ALA A 43 20.59 -42.54 -26.44
C ALA A 43 20.82 -41.02 -26.43
N ASN A 44 22.06 -40.62 -26.14
CA ASN A 44 22.59 -39.29 -26.25
C ASN A 44 22.55 -38.79 -27.70
N VAL A 45 21.70 -37.78 -28.01
CA VAL A 45 21.82 -36.95 -29.21
C VAL A 45 22.44 -35.63 -28.77
N ARG A 46 23.69 -35.40 -29.18
CA ARG A 46 24.39 -34.12 -29.06
C ARG A 46 23.73 -33.09 -29.96
N ALA A 47 23.04 -32.12 -29.38
CA ALA A 47 22.57 -30.94 -30.07
C ALA A 47 23.73 -29.93 -30.29
N ARG A 48 23.87 -29.48 -31.51
CA ARG A 48 24.83 -28.47 -31.96
C ARG A 48 24.38 -27.09 -31.45
N PRO A 49 25.25 -26.18 -30.96
CA PRO A 49 24.83 -24.87 -30.50
C PRO A 49 24.38 -23.99 -31.69
N ALA A 50 23.20 -23.41 -31.56
CA ALA A 50 22.65 -22.41 -32.46
C ALA A 50 23.34 -21.06 -32.24
N ALA A 51 23.62 -20.35 -33.36
CA ALA A 51 24.20 -19.01 -33.35
C ALA A 51 23.25 -17.98 -32.68
N PRO A 52 23.79 -16.90 -32.07
CA PRO A 52 22.95 -15.90 -31.39
C PRO A 52 22.13 -15.11 -32.43
N ALA A 53 20.83 -15.03 -32.17
CA ALA A 53 19.89 -14.24 -32.94
C ALA A 53 20.11 -12.73 -32.67
N LYS A 54 20.10 -11.95 -33.75
CA LYS A 54 20.19 -10.48 -33.74
C LYS A 54 18.98 -9.88 -32.97
N PRO A 55 19.17 -8.89 -32.06
CA PRO A 55 18.08 -8.29 -31.36
C PRO A 55 17.13 -7.56 -32.31
N PRO A 56 15.80 -7.62 -32.08
CA PRO A 56 14.84 -6.88 -32.90
C PRO A 56 15.02 -5.37 -32.70
N ALA A 57 14.89 -4.64 -33.80
CA ALA A 57 14.92 -3.17 -33.80
C ALA A 57 13.82 -2.60 -32.87
N ALA A 58 14.16 -1.57 -32.10
CA ALA A 58 13.22 -0.87 -31.25
C ALA A 58 12.04 -0.34 -32.08
N ALA A 59 10.85 -0.90 -31.83
CA ALA A 59 9.62 -0.41 -32.41
C ALA A 59 9.29 0.96 -31.81
N SER A 60 9.18 1.99 -32.64
CA SER A 60 8.67 3.30 -32.29
C SER A 60 7.23 3.17 -31.78
N VAL A 61 6.97 3.60 -30.53
CA VAL A 61 5.64 3.65 -29.94
C VAL A 61 4.79 4.67 -30.73
N PRO A 62 3.63 4.29 -31.26
CA PRO A 62 2.82 5.22 -32.06
C PRO A 62 2.19 6.30 -31.16
N ALA A 63 2.18 7.55 -31.64
CA ALA A 63 1.60 8.74 -30.99
C ALA A 63 0.08 8.63 -30.67
N ALA A 64 -0.59 7.57 -31.09
CA ALA A 64 -2.01 7.31 -30.81
C ALA A 64 -2.30 6.95 -29.34
N ALA A 65 -1.30 6.52 -28.54
CA ALA A 65 -1.51 6.14 -27.15
C ALA A 65 -1.79 7.34 -26.21
N ALA A 66 -1.32 8.55 -26.55
CA ALA A 66 -1.52 9.74 -25.74
C ALA A 66 -2.95 10.30 -25.82
N SER A 67 -3.62 10.15 -26.97
CA SER A 67 -4.99 10.67 -27.18
C SER A 67 -6.05 9.82 -26.48
N THR A 68 -5.89 8.49 -26.46
CA THR A 68 -6.82 7.57 -25.77
C THR A 68 -6.74 7.75 -24.26
N THR A 69 -5.55 7.93 -23.69
CA THR A 69 -5.35 8.13 -22.24
C THR A 69 -6.03 9.41 -21.72
N SER A 70 -6.00 10.50 -22.50
CA SER A 70 -6.66 11.76 -22.12
C SER A 70 -8.19 11.66 -22.11
N THR A 71 -8.76 10.95 -23.08
CA THR A 71 -10.22 10.71 -23.14
C THR A 71 -10.67 9.83 -21.97
N ASP A 72 -9.91 8.80 -21.63
CA ASP A 72 -10.19 7.90 -20.52
C ASP A 72 -10.14 8.63 -19.16
N LEU A 73 -9.13 9.51 -18.94
CA LEU A 73 -9.04 10.33 -17.72
C LEU A 73 -10.23 11.28 -17.60
N GLY A 74 -10.62 11.93 -18.71
CA GLY A 74 -11.78 12.82 -18.73
C GLY A 74 -13.07 12.12 -18.32
N GLN A 75 -13.33 10.93 -18.84
CA GLN A 75 -14.50 10.10 -18.50
C GLN A 75 -14.42 9.63 -17.04
N TRP A 76 -13.24 9.22 -16.57
CA TRP A 76 -13.04 8.81 -15.19
C TRP A 76 -13.32 9.96 -14.22
N CYS A 77 -12.76 11.16 -14.48
CA CYS A 77 -13.00 12.35 -13.65
C CYS A 77 -14.48 12.79 -13.66
N ALA A 78 -15.18 12.66 -14.79
CA ALA A 78 -16.61 12.97 -14.88
C ALA A 78 -17.46 12.01 -14.03
N ARG A 79 -17.04 10.75 -13.87
CA ARG A 79 -17.70 9.78 -12.99
C ARG A 79 -17.37 9.96 -11.52
N LEU A 80 -16.12 10.37 -11.23
CA LEU A 80 -15.61 10.50 -9.86
C LEU A 80 -16.12 11.76 -9.16
N ALA A 81 -16.02 12.92 -9.81
CA ALA A 81 -16.28 14.23 -9.20
C ALA A 81 -17.67 14.35 -8.55
N PRO A 82 -18.77 13.83 -9.13
CA PRO A 82 -20.07 13.91 -8.47
C PRO A 82 -20.18 13.09 -7.18
N GLN A 83 -19.29 12.11 -6.97
CA GLN A 83 -19.36 11.19 -5.84
C GLN A 83 -18.43 11.58 -4.69
N VAL A 84 -17.34 12.28 -4.99
CA VAL A 84 -16.31 12.63 -4.00
C VAL A 84 -16.38 14.12 -3.64
N PRO A 85 -16.88 14.47 -2.44
CA PRO A 85 -16.95 15.85 -2.00
C PRO A 85 -15.59 16.53 -2.04
N GLY A 86 -15.53 17.73 -2.62
CA GLY A 86 -14.30 18.54 -2.72
C GLY A 86 -13.37 18.16 -3.88
N VAL A 87 -13.72 17.17 -4.70
CA VAL A 87 -13.02 16.88 -5.95
C VAL A 87 -13.77 17.51 -7.11
N ASP A 88 -13.17 18.58 -7.68
CA ASP A 88 -13.67 19.20 -8.90
C ASP A 88 -13.19 18.43 -10.14
N GLY A 89 -14.09 18.28 -11.13
CA GLY A 89 -13.78 17.55 -12.36
C GLY A 89 -12.69 18.21 -13.22
N ALA A 90 -12.55 19.54 -13.18
CA ALA A 90 -11.47 20.24 -13.88
C ALA A 90 -10.13 20.03 -13.18
N ALA A 91 -10.10 20.14 -11.84
CA ALA A 91 -8.92 19.87 -11.02
C ALA A 91 -8.47 18.39 -11.16
N CYS A 92 -9.43 17.45 -11.21
CA CYS A 92 -9.14 16.04 -11.47
C CYS A 92 -8.43 15.84 -12.82
N ARG A 93 -8.92 16.45 -13.90
CA ARG A 93 -8.27 16.35 -15.22
C ARG A 93 -6.90 17.04 -15.27
N ALA A 94 -6.70 18.09 -14.47
CA ALA A 94 -5.44 18.82 -14.38
C ALA A 94 -4.43 18.20 -13.40
N SER A 95 -4.81 17.14 -12.69
CA SER A 95 -3.98 16.53 -11.62
C SER A 95 -2.73 15.81 -12.12
N GLY A 96 -2.52 15.65 -13.43
CA GLY A 96 -1.37 14.95 -13.98
C GLY A 96 -1.45 13.42 -13.81
N LEU A 97 -2.63 12.87 -13.52
CA LEU A 97 -2.82 11.43 -13.41
C LEU A 97 -2.56 10.72 -14.74
N ALA A 98 -1.82 9.64 -14.68
CA ALA A 98 -1.55 8.73 -15.78
C ALA A 98 -2.10 7.33 -15.47
N ALA A 99 -2.72 6.69 -16.46
CA ALA A 99 -3.13 5.31 -16.33
C ALA A 99 -1.91 4.40 -16.47
N GLY A 100 -1.70 3.55 -15.49
CA GLY A 100 -0.79 2.41 -15.62
C GLY A 100 -1.42 1.22 -16.36
N SER A 101 -0.74 0.08 -16.34
CA SER A 101 -1.26 -1.21 -16.81
C SER A 101 -2.39 -1.76 -15.93
N GLY A 102 -2.48 -1.29 -14.68
CA GLY A 102 -3.42 -1.81 -13.69
C GLY A 102 -4.88 -1.50 -14.03
N ARG A 103 -5.71 -2.48 -13.73
CA ARG A 103 -7.18 -2.39 -13.84
C ARG A 103 -7.80 -2.99 -12.57
N SER A 104 -8.95 -2.42 -12.16
CA SER A 104 -9.78 -3.04 -11.13
C SER A 104 -10.42 -4.33 -11.63
N VAL A 105 -11.09 -5.06 -10.74
CA VAL A 105 -11.87 -6.27 -11.12
C VAL A 105 -12.83 -6.00 -12.27
N ARG A 106 -13.49 -4.82 -12.32
CA ARG A 106 -14.40 -4.43 -13.39
C ARG A 106 -13.72 -3.75 -14.58
N GLY A 107 -12.39 -3.79 -14.64
CA GLY A 107 -11.63 -3.23 -15.76
C GLY A 107 -11.43 -1.71 -15.70
N VAL A 108 -11.80 -1.03 -14.61
CA VAL A 108 -11.56 0.41 -14.45
C VAL A 108 -10.07 0.66 -14.33
N PRO A 109 -9.48 1.61 -15.10
CA PRO A 109 -8.07 1.94 -14.99
C PRO A 109 -7.70 2.39 -13.58
N LEU A 110 -6.54 1.96 -13.10
CA LEU A 110 -5.91 2.45 -11.87
C LEU A 110 -4.95 3.58 -12.23
N TRP A 111 -5.07 4.70 -11.52
CA TRP A 111 -4.39 5.93 -11.85
C TRP A 111 -3.35 6.29 -10.79
N SER A 112 -2.20 6.79 -11.25
CA SER A 112 -1.19 7.37 -10.39
C SER A 112 -0.68 8.70 -10.95
N ASN A 113 -0.10 9.53 -10.07
CA ASN A 113 0.60 10.76 -10.45
C ASN A 113 1.96 10.77 -9.76
N ASP A 114 3.02 11.06 -10.53
CA ASP A 114 4.36 11.26 -10.00
C ASP A 114 4.70 12.76 -10.01
N VAL A 115 5.04 13.30 -8.85
CA VAL A 115 5.54 14.68 -8.69
C VAL A 115 7.00 14.58 -8.27
N LEU A 116 7.89 14.94 -9.18
CA LEU A 116 9.33 14.84 -8.98
C LEU A 116 9.92 16.17 -8.53
N PRO A 117 11.05 16.16 -7.79
CA PRO A 117 11.78 17.36 -7.44
C PRO A 117 12.19 18.15 -8.68
N ALA A 118 12.04 19.47 -8.63
CA ALA A 118 12.49 20.36 -9.70
C ALA A 118 14.03 20.39 -9.84
N ASN A 119 14.76 20.07 -8.77
CA ASN A 119 16.21 20.28 -8.63
C ASN A 119 16.99 18.96 -8.42
N GLY A 120 16.85 18.00 -9.34
CA GLY A 120 17.72 16.79 -9.35
C GLY A 120 17.10 15.55 -8.72
N ALA A 121 17.94 14.66 -8.15
CA ALA A 121 17.48 13.41 -7.56
C ALA A 121 16.71 13.64 -6.25
N PRO A 122 15.62 12.88 -6.01
CA PRO A 122 14.88 12.99 -4.76
C PRO A 122 15.72 12.57 -3.56
N ARG A 123 15.55 13.30 -2.45
CA ARG A 123 16.15 12.99 -1.16
C ARG A 123 15.26 12.10 -0.30
N PHE A 124 13.99 12.05 -0.62
CA PHE A 124 12.99 11.23 0.07
C PHE A 124 11.85 10.91 -0.89
N LYS A 125 11.27 9.72 -0.78
CA LYS A 125 10.18 9.26 -1.66
C LYS A 125 8.96 8.90 -0.84
N VAL A 126 7.83 9.50 -1.15
CA VAL A 126 6.55 9.26 -0.47
C VAL A 126 5.54 8.67 -1.45
N LEU A 127 5.00 7.50 -1.13
CA LEU A 127 3.83 6.96 -1.81
C LEU A 127 2.60 7.28 -0.98
N LEU A 128 1.65 8.04 -1.54
CA LEU A 128 0.38 8.35 -0.90
C LEU A 128 -0.74 7.53 -1.55
N LEU A 129 -1.51 6.85 -0.71
CA LEU A 129 -2.63 6.00 -1.08
C LEU A 129 -3.93 6.53 -0.51
N GLY A 130 -4.90 6.84 -1.38
CA GLY A 130 -6.29 7.09 -1.04
C GLY A 130 -7.21 5.98 -1.55
N GLY A 131 -8.42 5.91 -1.03
CA GLY A 131 -9.49 5.07 -1.54
C GLY A 131 -9.17 3.58 -1.66
N ILE A 132 -8.39 3.00 -0.73
CA ILE A 132 -8.27 1.54 -0.61
C ILE A 132 -9.61 0.93 -0.20
N HIS A 133 -10.39 1.67 0.61
CA HIS A 133 -11.79 1.39 0.87
C HIS A 133 -12.66 2.39 0.10
N GLY A 134 -13.59 1.87 -0.72
CA GLY A 134 -14.34 2.72 -1.63
C GLY A 134 -15.39 3.61 -0.94
N ASP A 135 -15.78 3.32 0.30
CA ASP A 135 -16.73 4.12 1.07
C ASP A 135 -16.05 5.19 1.97
N GLU A 136 -14.72 5.33 1.90
CA GLU A 136 -13.94 6.34 2.61
C GLU A 136 -13.59 7.53 1.69
N LEU A 137 -14.61 8.27 1.23
CA LEU A 137 -14.49 9.31 0.21
C LEU A 137 -13.53 10.43 0.59
N ALA A 138 -13.45 10.77 1.88
CA ALA A 138 -12.55 11.79 2.41
C ALA A 138 -11.06 11.48 2.14
N SER A 139 -10.70 10.20 2.06
CA SER A 139 -9.34 9.76 1.72
C SER A 139 -8.95 10.15 0.29
N VAL A 140 -9.90 10.07 -0.64
CA VAL A 140 -9.73 10.50 -2.03
C VAL A 140 -9.63 12.02 -2.11
N THR A 141 -10.47 12.75 -1.36
CA THR A 141 -10.42 14.22 -1.27
C THR A 141 -9.05 14.70 -0.82
N LEU A 142 -8.49 14.09 0.25
CA LEU A 142 -7.15 14.43 0.75
C LEU A 142 -6.08 14.17 -0.31
N ALA A 143 -6.16 13.04 -1.01
CA ALA A 143 -5.18 12.71 -2.05
C ALA A 143 -5.15 13.76 -3.17
N PHE A 144 -6.31 14.21 -3.66
CA PHE A 144 -6.38 15.26 -4.67
C PHE A 144 -5.90 16.62 -4.16
N ASP A 145 -6.24 17.01 -2.93
CA ASP A 145 -5.74 18.25 -2.31
C ASP A 145 -4.21 18.23 -2.21
N TRP A 146 -3.63 17.10 -1.81
CA TRP A 146 -2.18 16.99 -1.66
C TRP A 146 -1.43 16.85 -3.00
N ILE A 147 -2.04 16.29 -4.04
CA ILE A 147 -1.52 16.40 -5.42
C ILE A 147 -1.37 17.87 -5.80
N ALA A 148 -2.41 18.67 -5.65
CA ALA A 148 -2.38 20.07 -6.01
C ALA A 148 -1.33 20.87 -5.21
N ARG A 149 -1.20 20.61 -3.91
CA ARG A 149 -0.18 21.23 -3.05
C ARG A 149 1.23 20.84 -3.45
N SER A 150 1.48 19.57 -3.76
CA SER A 150 2.82 19.10 -4.15
C SER A 150 3.26 19.71 -5.48
N HIS A 151 2.39 19.84 -6.45
CA HIS A 151 2.66 20.58 -7.69
C HIS A 151 2.96 22.06 -7.41
N GLY A 152 2.22 22.71 -6.51
CA GLY A 152 2.49 24.09 -6.10
C GLY A 152 3.86 24.28 -5.44
N VAL A 153 4.29 23.33 -4.60
CA VAL A 153 5.63 23.32 -3.99
C VAL A 153 6.71 23.22 -5.07
N GLN A 154 6.60 22.27 -5.99
CA GLN A 154 7.61 22.08 -7.04
C GLN A 154 7.69 23.29 -7.99
N ALA A 155 6.54 23.86 -8.38
CA ALA A 155 6.49 25.06 -9.23
C ALA A 155 7.12 26.30 -8.57
N SER A 156 7.11 26.37 -7.23
CA SER A 156 7.67 27.46 -6.45
C SER A 156 9.15 27.25 -6.10
N ALA A 157 9.70 26.05 -6.33
CA ALA A 157 11.08 25.73 -6.04
C ALA A 157 12.00 26.45 -7.05
N MET A 158 12.82 27.38 -6.54
CA MET A 158 13.84 28.04 -7.36
C MET A 158 15.04 27.11 -7.58
N PRO A 159 15.66 27.11 -8.78
CA PRO A 159 16.92 26.40 -9.00
C PRO A 159 17.99 26.97 -8.05
N HIS A 160 18.46 26.17 -7.09
CA HIS A 160 19.53 26.58 -6.20
C HIS A 160 20.88 26.10 -6.73
N PRO A 161 21.81 27.02 -7.03
CA PRO A 161 23.13 26.64 -7.55
C PRO A 161 24.10 26.10 -6.49
N SER A 162 23.73 26.07 -5.19
CA SER A 162 24.65 25.65 -4.13
C SER A 162 24.38 24.25 -3.62
N LYS A 163 25.43 23.42 -3.61
CA LYS A 163 25.45 22.03 -3.12
C LYS A 163 25.26 21.90 -1.59
N ALA A 164 24.99 22.97 -0.86
CA ALA A 164 25.05 23.01 0.60
C ALA A 164 23.74 23.36 1.31
N THR A 165 22.60 23.41 0.59
CA THR A 165 21.28 23.62 1.22
C THR A 165 20.77 22.35 1.89
N ARG A 166 20.24 22.52 3.11
CA ARG A 166 19.54 21.42 3.80
C ARG A 166 18.35 20.95 2.94
N PRO A 167 18.06 19.63 2.89
CA PRO A 167 16.90 19.11 2.18
C PRO A 167 15.59 19.76 2.66
N THR A 168 14.68 19.99 1.74
CA THR A 168 13.35 20.56 1.99
C THR A 168 12.27 19.71 1.36
N ILE A 169 11.00 20.05 1.58
CA ILE A 169 9.87 19.33 0.95
C ILE A 169 9.94 19.36 -0.59
N ALA A 170 10.65 20.32 -1.19
CA ALA A 170 10.88 20.39 -2.63
C ALA A 170 11.84 19.30 -3.15
N ASP A 171 12.57 18.62 -2.26
CA ASP A 171 13.46 17.51 -2.59
C ASP A 171 12.76 16.14 -2.46
N VAL A 172 11.46 16.15 -2.15
CA VAL A 172 10.64 14.92 -2.02
C VAL A 172 10.04 14.55 -3.37
N ALA A 173 10.24 13.30 -3.78
CA ALA A 173 9.44 12.71 -4.85
C ALA A 173 8.17 12.10 -4.27
N TRP A 174 7.06 12.35 -4.95
CA TRP A 174 5.76 11.81 -4.58
C TRP A 174 5.26 10.88 -5.67
N ARG A 175 4.68 9.75 -5.24
CA ARG A 175 3.75 8.97 -6.05
C ARG A 175 2.41 8.97 -5.36
N PHE A 176 1.39 9.47 -6.04
CA PHE A 176 0.01 9.48 -5.56
C PHE A 176 -0.79 8.39 -6.25
N VAL A 177 -1.52 7.61 -5.48
CA VAL A 177 -2.58 6.71 -5.92
C VAL A 177 -3.87 7.19 -5.26
N PRO A 178 -4.63 8.10 -5.89
CA PRO A 178 -5.74 8.77 -5.21
C PRO A 178 -6.95 7.85 -4.96
N LEU A 179 -7.08 6.76 -5.74
CA LEU A 179 -8.19 5.82 -5.61
C LEU A 179 -7.74 4.41 -6.05
N LEU A 180 -7.49 3.53 -5.08
CA LEU A 180 -7.12 2.14 -5.36
C LEU A 180 -8.33 1.26 -5.68
N ASN A 181 -9.48 1.52 -5.05
CA ASN A 181 -10.72 0.73 -5.18
C ASN A 181 -11.83 1.49 -5.91
N PRO A 182 -11.70 1.71 -7.22
CA PRO A 182 -12.73 2.42 -7.99
C PRO A 182 -14.05 1.64 -8.06
N ASP A 183 -14.00 0.32 -8.03
CA ASP A 183 -15.21 -0.51 -8.08
C ASP A 183 -16.06 -0.34 -6.82
N GLY A 184 -15.42 -0.28 -5.65
CA GLY A 184 -16.09 -0.04 -4.39
C GLY A 184 -16.65 1.40 -4.29
N LEU A 185 -15.87 2.41 -4.72
CA LEU A 185 -16.33 3.80 -4.68
C LEU A 185 -17.50 4.05 -5.63
N LEU A 186 -17.43 3.54 -6.86
CA LEU A 186 -18.42 3.74 -7.90
C LEU A 186 -19.65 2.81 -7.75
N HIS A 187 -19.64 1.92 -6.76
CA HIS A 187 -20.82 1.14 -6.40
C HIS A 187 -21.90 2.03 -5.77
N SER A 188 -23.16 1.67 -5.86
CA SER A 188 -24.27 2.42 -5.25
C SER A 188 -25.05 1.54 -4.27
N PRO A 189 -25.00 1.82 -2.97
CA PRO A 189 -24.11 2.75 -2.26
C PRO A 189 -22.63 2.31 -2.32
N SER A 190 -21.71 3.26 -2.14
CA SER A 190 -20.27 2.95 -2.11
C SER A 190 -19.96 1.89 -1.05
N THR A 191 -19.01 0.98 -1.34
CA THR A 191 -18.64 -0.15 -0.48
C THR A 191 -17.17 -0.09 -0.09
N ARG A 192 -16.85 -0.63 1.10
CA ARG A 192 -15.47 -0.79 1.56
C ARG A 192 -14.66 -1.71 0.65
N VAL A 193 -15.25 -2.84 0.29
CA VAL A 193 -14.61 -3.93 -0.46
C VAL A 193 -14.62 -3.65 -1.97
N ASN A 194 -13.76 -4.35 -2.71
CA ASN A 194 -13.76 -4.30 -4.18
C ASN A 194 -14.92 -5.12 -4.80
N ALA A 195 -14.93 -5.27 -6.11
CA ALA A 195 -16.03 -5.97 -6.80
C ALA A 195 -16.11 -7.49 -6.53
N HIS A 196 -15.03 -8.10 -6.02
CA HIS A 196 -15.05 -9.49 -5.53
C HIS A 196 -15.49 -9.61 -4.07
N GLY A 197 -15.81 -8.49 -3.40
CA GLY A 197 -16.15 -8.47 -1.98
C GLY A 197 -14.93 -8.62 -1.06
N VAL A 198 -13.72 -8.32 -1.54
CA VAL A 198 -12.46 -8.42 -0.78
C VAL A 198 -12.08 -7.08 -0.17
N ASP A 199 -11.74 -7.08 1.12
CA ASP A 199 -11.07 -5.97 1.79
C ASP A 199 -9.62 -5.91 1.31
N LEU A 200 -9.30 -4.94 0.44
CA LEU A 200 -7.95 -4.79 -0.14
C LEU A 200 -6.88 -4.58 0.94
N ASN A 201 -7.25 -3.96 2.09
CA ASN A 201 -6.35 -3.80 3.24
C ASN A 201 -6.28 -5.07 4.13
N ARG A 202 -6.61 -6.23 3.58
CA ARG A 202 -6.42 -7.58 4.13
C ARG A 202 -5.84 -8.56 3.10
N ASN A 203 -5.47 -8.05 1.92
CA ASN A 203 -5.08 -8.90 0.78
C ASN A 203 -3.58 -8.84 0.44
N PHE A 204 -2.75 -8.16 1.25
CA PHE A 204 -1.29 -8.12 1.04
C PHE A 204 -0.58 -9.37 1.56
N PRO A 205 0.58 -9.76 0.97
CA PRO A 205 1.31 -10.99 1.30
C PRO A 205 2.15 -10.79 2.57
N THR A 206 1.50 -10.77 3.72
CA THR A 206 2.17 -10.73 5.02
C THR A 206 2.60 -12.13 5.46
N ALA A 207 3.64 -12.22 6.30
CA ALA A 207 4.21 -13.51 6.71
C ALA A 207 3.22 -14.42 7.47
N ASP A 208 2.20 -13.82 8.07
CA ASP A 208 1.15 -14.49 8.83
C ASP A 208 -0.12 -14.78 8.01
N TRP A 209 -0.20 -14.32 6.75
CA TRP A 209 -1.45 -14.35 5.99
C TRP A 209 -2.04 -15.74 5.86
N GLU A 210 -1.24 -16.72 5.39
CA GLU A 210 -1.69 -18.09 5.14
C GLU A 210 -2.20 -18.79 6.42
N ARG A 211 -1.59 -18.47 7.55
CA ARG A 211 -1.96 -19.06 8.85
C ARG A 211 -3.14 -18.35 9.48
N ASP A 212 -3.20 -17.03 9.42
CA ASP A 212 -4.03 -16.23 10.32
C ASP A 212 -5.15 -15.44 9.63
N ALA A 213 -5.07 -15.10 8.31
CA ALA A 213 -6.05 -14.22 7.69
C ALA A 213 -7.48 -14.78 7.72
N GLN A 214 -7.66 -16.03 7.31
CA GLN A 214 -8.98 -16.70 7.35
C GLN A 214 -9.46 -16.95 8.80
N PRO A 215 -8.63 -17.49 9.72
CA PRO A 215 -9.01 -17.61 11.13
C PRO A 215 -9.37 -16.27 11.79
N TYR A 216 -8.64 -15.20 11.50
CA TYR A 216 -8.95 -13.86 11.99
C TYR A 216 -10.32 -13.40 11.50
N TRP A 217 -10.58 -13.47 10.20
CA TRP A 217 -11.86 -13.11 9.62
C TRP A 217 -13.02 -13.91 10.24
N ILE A 218 -12.86 -15.25 10.38
CA ILE A 218 -13.90 -16.12 10.92
C ILE A 218 -14.16 -15.84 12.41
N LYS A 219 -13.10 -15.78 13.22
CA LYS A 219 -13.21 -15.81 14.69
C LYS A 219 -13.30 -14.40 15.30
N ARG A 220 -12.52 -13.44 14.78
CA ARG A 220 -12.44 -12.08 15.34
C ARG A 220 -13.46 -11.15 14.72
N THR A 221 -13.68 -11.22 13.43
CA THR A 221 -14.66 -10.37 12.75
C THR A 221 -16.03 -11.03 12.58
N ARG A 222 -16.21 -12.29 13.00
CA ARG A 222 -17.46 -13.07 12.85
C ARG A 222 -17.93 -13.14 11.39
N LYS A 223 -16.99 -13.29 10.47
CA LYS A 223 -17.22 -13.30 9.02
C LYS A 223 -17.88 -12.01 8.50
N ASP A 224 -17.54 -10.87 9.09
CA ASP A 224 -17.97 -9.57 8.55
C ASP A 224 -17.57 -9.50 7.06
N PRO A 225 -18.53 -9.38 6.12
CA PRO A 225 -18.23 -9.35 4.70
C PRO A 225 -17.38 -8.15 4.30
N ARG A 226 -17.41 -7.07 5.10
CA ARG A 226 -16.58 -5.90 4.88
C ARG A 226 -15.09 -6.13 5.17
N ARG A 227 -14.72 -7.28 5.77
CA ARG A 227 -13.36 -7.62 6.21
C ARG A 227 -12.85 -8.93 5.63
N PHE A 228 -13.47 -9.40 4.54
CA PHE A 228 -13.06 -10.63 3.88
C PHE A 228 -11.68 -10.46 3.22
N PRO A 229 -10.67 -11.27 3.57
CA PRO A 229 -9.29 -11.07 3.10
C PRO A 229 -9.03 -11.59 1.68
N GLY A 230 -10.03 -12.19 1.02
CA GLY A 230 -9.85 -12.94 -0.21
C GLY A 230 -9.52 -14.41 0.03
N LEU A 231 -9.33 -15.17 -1.05
CA LEU A 231 -9.02 -16.61 -0.99
C LEU A 231 -7.51 -16.88 -0.85
N SER A 232 -6.69 -15.95 -1.30
CA SER A 232 -5.22 -16.00 -1.19
C SER A 232 -4.68 -14.57 -1.09
N PRO A 233 -3.44 -14.38 -0.59
CA PRO A 233 -2.81 -13.07 -0.67
C PRO A 233 -2.66 -12.68 -2.14
N LEU A 234 -2.82 -11.39 -2.44
CA LEU A 234 -2.76 -10.86 -3.81
C LEU A 234 -3.76 -11.51 -4.77
N SER A 235 -4.90 -12.04 -4.28
CA SER A 235 -5.98 -12.52 -5.15
C SER A 235 -6.54 -11.37 -6.03
N GLU A 236 -6.49 -10.13 -5.53
CA GLU A 236 -7.11 -8.98 -6.18
C GLU A 236 -6.15 -8.23 -7.12
N PRO A 237 -6.62 -7.82 -8.31
CA PRO A 237 -5.78 -7.09 -9.26
C PRO A 237 -5.31 -5.74 -8.70
N GLU A 238 -6.12 -5.06 -7.90
CA GLU A 238 -5.80 -3.79 -7.27
C GLU A 238 -4.62 -3.95 -6.27
N SER A 239 -4.65 -5.01 -5.47
CA SER A 239 -3.57 -5.33 -4.51
C SER A 239 -2.26 -5.66 -5.22
N ARG A 240 -2.32 -6.44 -6.30
CA ARG A 240 -1.13 -6.74 -7.13
C ARG A 240 -0.54 -5.50 -7.74
N TRP A 241 -1.40 -4.65 -8.33
CA TRP A 241 -0.94 -3.40 -8.93
C TRP A 241 -0.30 -2.45 -7.91
N LEU A 242 -0.89 -2.30 -6.71
CA LEU A 242 -0.28 -1.45 -5.67
C LEU A 242 1.08 -2.00 -5.23
N LEU A 243 1.22 -3.31 -5.11
CA LEU A 243 2.50 -3.95 -4.80
C LEU A 243 3.55 -3.61 -5.87
N GLU A 244 3.19 -3.68 -7.17
CA GLU A 244 4.05 -3.25 -8.27
C GLU A 244 4.43 -1.77 -8.14
N GLN A 245 3.49 -0.89 -7.74
CA GLN A 245 3.80 0.53 -7.52
C GLN A 245 4.82 0.73 -6.39
N ILE A 246 4.69 -0.01 -5.28
CA ILE A 246 5.64 0.01 -4.17
C ILE A 246 7.01 -0.49 -4.65
N ASP A 247 7.06 -1.61 -5.37
CA ASP A 247 8.29 -2.22 -5.83
C ASP A 247 9.00 -1.41 -6.94
N GLN A 248 8.28 -0.64 -7.75
CA GLN A 248 8.87 0.24 -8.78
C GLN A 248 9.34 1.58 -8.21
N PHE A 249 8.57 2.14 -7.30
CA PHE A 249 8.85 3.48 -6.77
C PHE A 249 9.88 3.44 -5.64
N HIS A 250 9.96 2.34 -4.88
CA HIS A 250 10.83 2.19 -3.69
C HIS A 250 10.62 3.36 -2.70
N PRO A 251 9.43 3.51 -2.12
CA PRO A 251 9.14 4.60 -1.21
C PRO A 251 9.94 4.48 0.09
N ASP A 252 10.32 5.62 0.67
CA ASP A 252 10.87 5.72 2.04
C ASP A 252 9.75 5.85 3.08
N LEU A 253 8.55 6.21 2.63
CA LEU A 253 7.32 6.30 3.44
C LEU A 253 6.11 5.97 2.58
N ILE A 254 5.19 5.17 3.13
CA ILE A 254 3.83 5.02 2.60
C ILE A 254 2.87 5.79 3.50
N VAL A 255 2.07 6.69 2.93
CA VAL A 255 0.96 7.36 3.62
C VAL A 255 -0.34 6.73 3.14
N SER A 256 -1.00 5.99 4.02
CA SER A 256 -2.28 5.32 3.76
C SER A 256 -3.42 6.09 4.40
N VAL A 257 -4.37 6.58 3.59
CA VAL A 257 -5.44 7.44 4.09
C VAL A 257 -6.73 6.67 4.21
N HIS A 258 -7.30 6.69 5.40
CA HIS A 258 -8.50 5.97 5.84
C HIS A 258 -9.49 6.88 6.58
N ALA A 259 -10.63 6.35 6.96
CA ALA A 259 -11.65 6.96 7.83
C ALA A 259 -12.55 5.86 8.45
N PRO A 260 -13.29 6.08 9.56
CA PRO A 260 -13.56 7.37 10.20
C PRO A 260 -13.02 7.52 11.64
N TYR A 261 -11.94 6.86 12.04
CA TYR A 261 -11.57 6.71 13.46
C TYR A 261 -10.96 7.95 14.12
N GLY A 262 -10.45 8.92 13.37
CA GLY A 262 -9.94 10.19 13.87
C GLY A 262 -8.60 10.07 14.62
N LEU A 263 -7.71 9.18 14.18
CA LEU A 263 -6.40 8.94 14.78
C LEU A 263 -5.30 8.85 13.72
N LEU A 264 -4.05 8.89 14.19
CA LEU A 264 -2.85 8.61 13.41
C LEU A 264 -2.29 7.27 13.89
N ASP A 265 -2.00 6.36 12.97
CA ASP A 265 -1.30 5.12 13.25
C ASP A 265 0.01 5.06 12.48
N PHE A 266 0.98 4.27 12.96
CA PHE A 266 2.30 4.20 12.34
C PHE A 266 2.91 2.82 12.55
N ASP A 267 3.12 2.10 11.45
CA ASP A 267 3.70 0.77 11.42
C ASP A 267 5.10 0.81 10.81
N GLY A 268 6.06 0.15 11.44
CA GLY A 268 7.42 0.01 10.93
C GLY A 268 8.46 0.82 11.69
N PRO A 269 9.65 1.07 11.08
CA PRO A 269 10.75 1.70 11.79
C PRO A 269 10.42 3.13 12.21
N PRO A 270 10.76 3.53 13.47
CA PRO A 270 10.58 4.89 13.97
C PRO A 270 11.54 5.89 13.30
N PRO A 271 11.30 7.20 13.45
CA PRO A 271 10.39 7.82 14.42
C PRO A 271 9.01 8.13 13.85
N ALA A 272 7.95 7.80 14.60
CA ALA A 272 6.59 8.21 14.27
C ALA A 272 6.34 9.69 14.63
N PRO A 273 5.56 10.45 13.84
CA PRO A 273 5.10 11.76 14.26
C PRO A 273 4.07 11.62 15.40
N ARG A 274 4.10 12.55 16.37
CA ARG A 274 3.14 12.51 17.48
C ARG A 274 1.72 12.90 17.05
N ARG A 275 1.59 13.68 15.98
CA ARG A 275 0.32 14.14 15.44
C ARG A 275 0.48 14.61 13.99
N LEU A 276 -0.63 14.64 13.25
CA LEU A 276 -0.80 15.38 12.00
C LEU A 276 -2.16 16.09 12.01
N GLY A 277 -2.17 17.42 11.93
CA GLY A 277 -3.37 18.20 12.13
C GLY A 277 -4.03 17.88 13.49
N SER A 278 -5.27 17.47 13.46
CA SER A 278 -6.01 17.05 14.67
C SER A 278 -5.87 15.57 15.00
N LEU A 279 -5.20 14.77 14.17
CA LEU A 279 -4.99 13.34 14.40
C LEU A 279 -3.81 13.15 15.37
N GLN A 280 -4.04 12.43 16.46
CA GLN A 280 -3.02 12.08 17.44
C GLN A 280 -2.54 10.65 17.18
N LEU A 281 -1.25 10.39 17.44
CA LEU A 281 -0.69 9.04 17.38
C LEU A 281 -1.37 8.15 18.42
N ASP A 282 -2.08 7.14 17.93
CA ASP A 282 -2.76 6.11 18.72
C ASP A 282 -2.66 4.79 17.94
N PRO A 283 -1.58 3.99 18.16
CA PRO A 283 -1.32 2.78 17.39
C PRO A 283 -2.45 1.76 17.53
N VAL A 284 -3.00 1.32 16.39
CA VAL A 284 -4.07 0.31 16.34
C VAL A 284 -3.54 -1.09 16.08
N GLY A 285 -2.27 -1.21 15.72
CA GLY A 285 -1.57 -2.45 15.42
C GLY A 285 -1.87 -3.01 14.04
N VAL A 286 -1.12 -4.04 13.68
CA VAL A 286 -1.18 -4.67 12.37
C VAL A 286 -2.12 -5.87 12.34
N TYR A 287 -2.64 -6.15 11.14
CA TYR A 287 -3.53 -7.28 10.88
C TYR A 287 -2.97 -8.16 9.75
N PRO A 288 -3.29 -9.46 9.73
CA PRO A 288 -2.92 -10.31 8.58
C PRO A 288 -3.43 -9.71 7.28
N GLY A 289 -2.51 -9.50 6.33
CA GLY A 289 -2.80 -8.92 5.02
C GLY A 289 -3.01 -7.41 4.98
N SER A 290 -2.81 -6.66 6.07
CA SER A 290 -2.89 -5.19 6.03
C SER A 290 -1.66 -4.58 5.38
N LEU A 291 -1.84 -3.38 4.79
CA LEU A 291 -0.74 -2.62 4.20
C LEU A 291 0.29 -2.20 5.27
N GLY A 292 -0.15 -1.86 6.49
CA GLY A 292 0.74 -1.56 7.62
C GLY A 292 1.64 -2.74 7.97
N ASN A 293 1.08 -3.96 8.05
CA ASN A 293 1.87 -5.18 8.25
C ASN A 293 2.84 -5.43 7.08
N TYR A 294 2.37 -5.34 5.84
CA TYR A 294 3.20 -5.58 4.67
C TYR A 294 4.31 -4.54 4.52
N GLY A 295 3.96 -3.25 4.50
CA GLY A 295 4.94 -2.16 4.36
C GLY A 295 5.87 -2.08 5.56
N GLY A 296 5.31 -1.97 6.76
CA GLY A 296 6.06 -1.72 7.99
C GLY A 296 6.91 -2.89 8.45
N LEU A 297 6.37 -4.12 8.42
CA LEU A 297 7.05 -5.28 8.98
C LEU A 297 7.73 -6.17 7.94
N VAL A 298 7.12 -6.35 6.73
CA VAL A 298 7.72 -7.21 5.70
C VAL A 298 8.73 -6.45 4.85
N LYS A 299 8.37 -5.24 4.38
CA LYS A 299 9.24 -4.42 3.53
C LYS A 299 10.19 -3.51 4.32
N ASN A 300 9.97 -3.33 5.62
CA ASN A 300 10.68 -2.37 6.47
C ASN A 300 10.60 -0.92 5.95
N VAL A 301 9.49 -0.59 5.29
CA VAL A 301 9.12 0.74 4.85
C VAL A 301 8.01 1.25 5.77
N PRO A 302 8.20 2.37 6.50
CA PRO A 302 7.19 2.86 7.42
C PRO A 302 5.88 3.15 6.70
N VAL A 303 4.76 2.77 7.33
CA VAL A 303 3.41 3.06 6.89
C VAL A 303 2.74 3.98 7.90
N MET A 304 2.47 5.20 7.47
CA MET A 304 1.74 6.20 8.22
C MET A 304 0.27 6.13 7.81
N THR A 305 -0.60 5.68 8.71
CA THR A 305 -2.03 5.58 8.46
C THR A 305 -2.76 6.78 9.05
N LEU A 306 -3.39 7.57 8.18
CA LEU A 306 -4.23 8.71 8.55
C LEU A 306 -5.67 8.24 8.59
N GLU A 307 -6.21 8.03 9.78
CA GLU A 307 -7.64 7.75 9.99
C GLU A 307 -8.38 9.07 10.16
N LEU A 308 -8.95 9.60 9.10
CA LEU A 308 -9.73 10.84 9.12
C LEU A 308 -10.96 10.69 10.01
N LYS A 309 -11.47 11.80 10.58
CA LYS A 309 -12.62 11.77 11.50
C LYS A 309 -13.97 11.46 10.84
N ASN A 310 -14.05 11.65 9.51
CA ASN A 310 -15.29 11.46 8.76
C ASN A 310 -14.98 10.82 7.40
N ALA A 311 -15.73 9.78 7.05
CA ALA A 311 -15.53 9.04 5.80
C ALA A 311 -15.95 9.81 4.55
N ARG A 312 -16.82 10.81 4.66
CA ARG A 312 -17.36 11.53 3.51
C ARG A 312 -16.62 12.83 3.17
N ALA A 313 -16.15 13.55 4.19
CA ALA A 313 -15.57 14.87 3.99
C ALA A 313 -14.49 15.18 5.02
N VAL A 314 -13.53 16.01 4.63
CA VAL A 314 -12.49 16.56 5.48
C VAL A 314 -12.46 18.09 5.32
N PRO A 315 -12.44 18.87 6.41
CA PRO A 315 -12.40 20.33 6.33
C PRO A 315 -11.09 20.84 5.70
N ALA A 316 -11.17 21.93 4.92
CA ALA A 316 -10.00 22.48 4.24
C ALA A 316 -8.88 22.95 5.18
N ASN A 317 -9.23 23.46 6.37
CA ASN A 317 -8.25 23.80 7.39
C ASN A 317 -7.52 22.57 7.95
N GLU A 318 -8.21 21.43 8.04
CA GLU A 318 -7.61 20.16 8.49
C GLU A 318 -6.65 19.62 7.42
N LEU A 319 -7.04 19.64 6.13
CA LEU A 319 -6.14 19.29 5.01
C LEU A 319 -4.85 20.11 5.05
N SER A 320 -4.98 21.43 5.29
CA SER A 320 -3.83 22.34 5.37
C SER A 320 -2.96 22.07 6.59
N ALA A 321 -3.57 21.80 7.74
CA ALA A 321 -2.85 21.51 8.99
C ALA A 321 -2.05 20.20 8.88
N MET A 322 -2.69 19.12 8.38
CA MET A 322 -2.02 17.85 8.15
C MET A 322 -0.88 17.95 7.15
N TRP A 323 -1.07 18.68 6.05
CA TRP A 323 -0.01 18.94 5.07
C TRP A 323 1.18 19.67 5.69
N THR A 324 0.93 20.72 6.48
CA THR A 324 1.99 21.49 7.15
C THR A 324 2.77 20.65 8.16
N ASP A 325 2.06 19.81 8.95
CA ASP A 325 2.69 18.94 9.94
C ASP A 325 3.51 17.84 9.24
N LEU A 326 3.00 17.26 8.14
CA LEU A 326 3.74 16.28 7.35
C LEU A 326 5.02 16.87 6.76
N GLN A 327 4.96 18.07 6.17
CA GLN A 327 6.16 18.75 5.65
C GLN A 327 7.22 18.95 6.72
N ARG A 328 6.80 19.37 7.92
CA ARG A 328 7.71 19.56 9.05
C ARG A 328 8.38 18.24 9.41
N TRP A 329 7.58 17.17 9.56
CA TRP A 329 8.11 15.86 9.88
C TRP A 329 9.05 15.32 8.78
N LEU A 330 8.71 15.44 7.50
CA LEU A 330 9.58 15.04 6.39
C LEU A 330 10.91 15.81 6.39
N ASN A 331 10.87 17.12 6.65
CA ASN A 331 12.09 17.93 6.77
C ASN A 331 12.96 17.47 7.95
N GLU A 332 12.36 17.08 9.08
CA GLU A 332 13.07 16.51 10.22
C GLU A 332 13.73 15.18 9.85
N GLN A 333 13.01 14.28 9.14
CA GLN A 333 13.57 12.99 8.70
C GLN A 333 14.75 13.19 7.74
N MET A 334 14.61 14.00 6.71
CA MET A 334 15.68 14.26 5.73
C MET A 334 16.91 14.95 6.33
N ASN A 335 16.76 15.66 7.44
CA ASN A 335 17.84 16.35 8.12
C ASN A 335 18.41 15.54 9.32
N ASN A 336 17.86 14.35 9.61
CA ASN A 336 18.32 13.50 10.69
C ASN A 336 19.57 12.70 10.25
N PRO A 337 20.71 12.80 10.94
CA PRO A 337 21.94 12.08 10.59
C PRO A 337 21.78 10.54 10.56
N GLY A 338 20.87 10.00 11.36
CA GLY A 338 20.59 8.56 11.42
C GLY A 338 19.97 8.01 10.14
N VAL A 339 19.14 8.77 9.45
CA VAL A 339 18.52 8.40 8.17
C VAL A 339 19.54 8.50 7.04
N GLN A 340 20.38 9.55 7.05
CA GLN A 340 21.44 9.73 6.05
C GLN A 340 22.50 8.61 6.08
N ALA A 341 22.79 8.03 7.26
CA ALA A 341 23.72 6.92 7.39
C ALA A 341 23.17 5.59 6.82
N SER A 342 21.86 5.41 6.76
CA SER A 342 21.22 4.24 6.13
C SER A 342 21.27 4.28 4.60
N GLU A 343 21.12 5.46 3.99
CA GLU A 343 21.26 5.67 2.55
C GLU A 343 22.68 5.36 2.06
N GLN A 344 23.71 5.81 2.80
CA GLN A 344 25.11 5.53 2.45
C GLN A 344 25.47 4.04 2.54
N ARG A 345 24.84 3.28 3.44
CA ARG A 345 25.03 1.82 3.53
C ARG A 345 24.35 1.05 2.40
N SER A 346 23.25 1.57 1.84
CA SER A 346 22.53 0.95 0.71
C SER A 346 23.27 1.14 -0.62
N LEU A 347 24.15 2.13 -0.73
CA LEU A 347 24.91 2.43 -1.95
C LEU A 347 26.24 1.68 -2.06
N VAL A 348 26.64 0.90 -1.02
CA VAL A 348 27.87 0.07 -1.06
C VAL A 348 27.49 -1.35 -1.46
N PRO A 349 27.80 -1.83 -2.69
CA PRO A 349 27.59 -3.21 -3.08
C PRO A 349 28.57 -4.13 -2.34
N GLY A 350 28.03 -4.97 -1.47
CA GLY A 350 28.69 -6.18 -1.02
C GLY A 350 29.65 -6.08 0.16
N THR A 351 29.13 -6.26 1.36
CA THR A 351 29.80 -7.06 2.39
C THR A 351 28.74 -7.68 3.31
N ARG A 352 28.27 -8.86 2.94
CA ARG A 352 27.56 -9.74 3.89
C ARG A 352 28.60 -10.28 4.86
N THR A 353 28.65 -9.73 6.07
CA THR A 353 29.32 -10.37 7.19
C THR A 353 28.39 -11.47 7.72
N ILE A 354 28.74 -12.71 7.41
CA ILE A 354 28.09 -13.89 7.99
C ILE A 354 28.53 -13.92 9.46
N GLY A 355 27.62 -13.60 10.38
CA GLY A 355 27.81 -13.75 11.81
C GLY A 355 27.93 -15.24 12.16
N ALA A 356 29.03 -15.62 12.81
CA ALA A 356 29.28 -16.96 13.31
C ALA A 356 28.23 -17.36 14.38
N PRO A 357 27.83 -18.64 14.45
CA PRO A 357 26.89 -19.11 15.45
C PRO A 357 27.53 -19.08 16.86
N ARG A 358 26.82 -18.49 17.82
CA ARG A 358 27.17 -18.59 19.24
C ARG A 358 26.95 -20.03 19.67
N ARG A 359 28.01 -20.64 20.22
CA ARG A 359 27.92 -21.90 20.95
C ARG A 359 27.08 -21.69 22.21
N ALA A 360 26.13 -22.58 22.42
CA ALA A 360 25.48 -22.75 23.72
C ALA A 360 26.46 -23.54 24.63
N ASP A 361 26.68 -22.99 25.80
CA ASP A 361 27.09 -23.73 27.02
C ASP A 361 25.88 -23.81 27.95
#